data_cfe82373269796cf0197d41ed44f7ab1
#
_entry.id   cfe82373269796cf0197d41ed44f7ab1
#
_cell.length_a   1.000
_cell.length_b   1.000
_cell.length_c   1.000
_cell.angle_alpha   90.00
_cell.angle_beta   90.00
_cell.angle_gamma   90.00
#
_symmetry.space_group_name_H-M   'P 1'
#
loop_
_entity.id
_entity.type
_entity.pdbx_description
1 polymer ?
#
loop_
_entity_poly.entity_id
_entity_poly.type
_entity_poly.pdbx_seq_one_letter_code
_entity_poly.pdbx_strand_id
1 'polypeptide(L)'
;IAKNNNIYIKTNGSEKIEVVDENSNIELINDHYKQIDKSIYEKYEFDFKNIETTKHKYSSIFNVFKVIFLGFKKILDYSFIKKLLLLGFLASGAFIMYAVSNTLGILNVKDSYFIEKNKNYLEVKMQKINIDNFEKYETLNGIDYILPGSGNANFKITFDNYYQTKNASSTISGTLVNKNYINDSDIIYGKKTDNDFDIVVDKSTLNKLFTGEEKIGIQTGYSVQDLIGYKVNCGDLIFTITGITDIGDYSIFTNKKYMIDILYNSLGTDETMVYDAESMVYDAEISDKYLNYKLIDNLSIKKGRLPENDYEVVININKEIDNPLNSKLENKINNKKLTVVGYYDGKNMLVNE
;
A
#
# COMPACT_ATOMS: atom_id res chain seq x y z
N ILE A 1 -68.13 -14.50 -40.29
CA ILE A 1 -68.01 -15.18 -38.99
C ILE A 1 -67.61 -16.64 -39.28
N ALA A 2 -66.51 -17.08 -38.84
CA ALA A 2 -66.07 -18.48 -38.93
C ALA A 2 -66.56 -19.28 -37.72
N LYS A 3 -67.18 -20.42 -37.96
CA LYS A 3 -67.66 -21.31 -36.94
C LYS A 3 -67.63 -22.75 -37.45
N ASN A 4 -67.01 -23.68 -36.73
CA ASN A 4 -66.88 -25.10 -37.12
C ASN A 4 -66.35 -25.36 -38.56
N ASN A 5 -65.22 -24.76 -38.92
CA ASN A 5 -64.61 -24.80 -40.23
C ASN A 5 -65.44 -24.27 -41.40
N ASN A 6 -66.59 -23.66 -41.15
CA ASN A 6 -67.40 -23.00 -42.15
C ASN A 6 -67.33 -21.50 -42.03
N ILE A 7 -67.22 -20.81 -43.16
CA ILE A 7 -67.21 -19.36 -43.24
C ILE A 7 -68.63 -18.92 -43.64
N TYR A 8 -69.29 -18.18 -42.76
CA TYR A 8 -70.62 -17.63 -43.04
C TYR A 8 -70.50 -16.16 -43.42
N ILE A 9 -70.87 -15.84 -44.65
CA ILE A 9 -70.86 -14.47 -45.19
C ILE A 9 -72.32 -14.02 -45.34
N LYS A 10 -72.68 -12.91 -44.70
CA LYS A 10 -74.00 -12.29 -44.81
C LYS A 10 -73.84 -11.16 -45.84
N THR A 11 -74.50 -11.26 -46.94
CA THR A 11 -74.58 -10.23 -48.02
C THR A 11 -75.95 -9.60 -48.11
N ASN A 12 -76.02 -8.38 -48.64
CA ASN A 12 -77.27 -7.66 -48.85
C ASN A 12 -77.87 -7.91 -50.25
N GLY A 13 -77.39 -8.92 -50.93
CA GLY A 13 -78.02 -9.44 -52.21
C GLY A 13 -77.47 -8.84 -53.50
N SER A 14 -76.63 -7.83 -53.46
CA SER A 14 -76.01 -7.21 -54.63
C SER A 14 -74.51 -7.31 -54.73
N GLU A 15 -73.91 -8.05 -53.82
CA GLU A 15 -72.42 -8.14 -53.72
C GLU A 15 -71.91 -9.43 -54.37
N LYS A 16 -70.91 -9.31 -55.21
CA LYS A 16 -70.21 -10.46 -55.77
C LYS A 16 -69.13 -10.93 -54.75
N ILE A 17 -69.22 -12.18 -54.36
CA ILE A 17 -68.25 -12.77 -53.44
C ILE A 17 -67.28 -13.62 -54.23
N GLU A 18 -66.00 -13.30 -54.15
CA GLU A 18 -64.94 -14.06 -54.75
C GLU A 18 -64.04 -14.65 -53.66
N VAL A 19 -63.73 -15.94 -53.77
CA VAL A 19 -62.80 -16.61 -52.84
C VAL A 19 -61.38 -16.41 -53.42
N VAL A 20 -60.53 -15.79 -52.61
CA VAL A 20 -59.15 -15.45 -52.96
C VAL A 20 -58.21 -16.47 -52.34
N ASP A 21 -57.37 -17.06 -53.11
CA ASP A 21 -56.28 -17.94 -52.73
C ASP A 21 -54.92 -17.21 -52.97
N GLU A 22 -53.81 -17.90 -52.65
CA GLU A 22 -52.45 -17.34 -52.77
C GLU A 22 -52.08 -16.93 -54.21
N ASN A 23 -52.84 -17.35 -55.24
CA ASN A 23 -52.60 -17.06 -56.64
C ASN A 23 -53.58 -16.01 -57.17
N SER A 24 -54.48 -15.48 -56.39
CA SER A 24 -55.50 -14.56 -56.79
C SER A 24 -55.00 -13.12 -56.77
N ASN A 25 -55.17 -12.39 -57.83
CA ASN A 25 -55.01 -10.94 -57.90
C ASN A 25 -56.20 -10.25 -57.25
N ILE A 26 -56.01 -9.57 -56.18
CA ILE A 26 -57.06 -8.80 -55.52
C ILE A 26 -57.09 -7.39 -56.10
N GLU A 27 -58.18 -7.07 -56.81
CA GLU A 27 -58.47 -5.67 -57.10
C GLU A 27 -59.52 -5.16 -56.12
N LEU A 28 -59.18 -4.08 -55.41
CA LEU A 28 -60.12 -3.40 -54.52
C LEU A 28 -61.02 -2.48 -55.37
N ILE A 29 -62.21 -2.99 -55.77
CA ILE A 29 -63.19 -2.19 -56.47
C ILE A 29 -64.05 -1.48 -55.41
N ASN A 30 -63.86 -0.17 -55.29
CA ASN A 30 -64.70 0.70 -54.49
C ASN A 30 -65.50 1.58 -55.44
N ASP A 31 -66.83 1.64 -55.33
CA ASP A 31 -67.73 2.47 -56.13
C ASP A 31 -67.38 3.97 -56.12
N HIS A 32 -66.52 4.36 -55.19
CA HIS A 32 -65.97 5.73 -55.07
C HIS A 32 -64.56 5.86 -55.65
N TYR A 33 -64.00 4.80 -56.23
CA TYR A 33 -62.66 4.86 -56.79
C TYR A 33 -62.71 5.64 -58.10
N LYS A 34 -62.32 6.91 -58.06
CA LYS A 34 -61.98 7.66 -59.25
C LYS A 34 -60.64 7.17 -59.74
N GLN A 35 -60.66 6.53 -60.93
CA GLN A 35 -59.41 6.16 -61.57
C GLN A 35 -58.64 7.46 -61.80
N ILE A 36 -57.53 7.61 -61.06
CA ILE A 36 -56.68 8.80 -61.20
C ILE A 36 -56.00 8.67 -62.54
N ASP A 37 -56.22 9.67 -63.44
CA ASP A 37 -55.62 9.72 -64.73
C ASP A 37 -54.07 9.64 -64.58
N LYS A 38 -53.48 8.57 -65.11
CA LYS A 38 -52.02 8.34 -65.06
C LYS A 38 -51.23 9.50 -65.66
N SER A 39 -51.84 10.25 -66.63
CA SER A 39 -51.26 11.44 -67.27
C SER A 39 -50.89 12.55 -66.23
N ILE A 40 -51.54 12.54 -65.04
CA ILE A 40 -51.24 13.51 -63.99
C ILE A 40 -49.89 13.18 -63.33
N TYR A 41 -49.60 11.91 -63.22
CA TYR A 41 -48.30 11.48 -62.61
C TYR A 41 -47.16 11.54 -63.56
N GLU A 42 -47.43 11.28 -64.89
CA GLU A 42 -46.42 11.34 -65.94
C GLU A 42 -45.94 12.78 -66.25
N LYS A 43 -46.76 13.78 -65.91
CA LYS A 43 -46.42 15.20 -66.04
C LYS A 43 -45.78 15.82 -64.82
N TYR A 44 -45.67 15.07 -63.72
CA TYR A 44 -45.10 15.59 -62.48
C TYR A 44 -43.61 15.34 -62.46
N GLU A 45 -42.82 16.34 -62.85
CA GLU A 45 -41.37 16.34 -62.59
C GLU A 45 -41.11 16.77 -61.18
N PHE A 46 -40.61 15.83 -60.38
CA PHE A 46 -40.21 16.11 -59.03
C PHE A 46 -38.90 16.92 -59.04
N ASP A 47 -38.95 18.20 -58.69
CA ASP A 47 -37.80 19.05 -58.64
C ASP A 47 -37.03 18.82 -57.34
N PHE A 48 -35.99 18.01 -57.41
CA PHE A 48 -35.09 17.74 -56.23
C PHE A 48 -34.23 18.93 -55.83
N LYS A 49 -34.19 20.03 -56.62
CA LYS A 49 -33.34 21.18 -56.29
C LYS A 49 -33.87 22.03 -55.14
N ASN A 50 -35.16 21.92 -54.87
CA ASN A 50 -35.79 22.65 -53.76
C ASN A 50 -35.85 21.86 -52.44
N ILE A 51 -35.25 20.68 -52.37
CA ILE A 51 -35.10 19.99 -51.09
C ILE A 51 -33.94 20.63 -50.39
N GLU A 52 -34.20 21.51 -49.44
CA GLU A 52 -33.18 21.99 -48.50
C GLU A 52 -32.53 20.77 -47.86
N THR A 53 -31.25 20.54 -48.16
CA THR A 53 -30.45 19.57 -47.45
C THR A 53 -30.26 20.09 -46.02
N THR A 54 -31.24 19.86 -45.17
CA THR A 54 -31.06 20.07 -43.75
C THR A 54 -29.88 19.22 -43.33
N LYS A 55 -28.81 19.89 -42.86
CA LYS A 55 -27.69 19.20 -42.21
C LYS A 55 -28.28 18.36 -41.06
N HIS A 56 -28.50 17.07 -41.34
CA HIS A 56 -28.95 16.16 -40.33
C HIS A 56 -27.84 16.11 -39.23
N LYS A 57 -28.02 16.87 -38.19
CA LYS A 57 -27.39 16.51 -36.92
C LYS A 57 -27.93 15.13 -36.58
N TYR A 58 -27.08 14.12 -36.60
CA TYR A 58 -27.42 12.80 -36.10
C TYR A 58 -27.79 12.97 -34.60
N SER A 59 -29.03 13.21 -34.31
CA SER A 59 -29.54 13.07 -32.96
C SER A 59 -30.08 11.66 -32.86
N SER A 60 -29.43 10.84 -32.05
CA SER A 60 -29.98 9.54 -31.70
C SER A 60 -31.38 9.75 -31.12
N ILE A 61 -32.40 9.22 -31.79
CA ILE A 61 -33.78 9.25 -31.30
C ILE A 61 -33.92 8.54 -29.98
N PHE A 62 -32.97 7.68 -29.65
CA PHE A 62 -32.90 6.94 -28.40
C PHE A 62 -31.78 7.47 -27.51
N ASN A 63 -32.13 8.02 -26.34
CA ASN A 63 -31.18 8.27 -25.27
C ASN A 63 -30.64 6.91 -24.80
N VAL A 64 -29.33 6.81 -24.53
CA VAL A 64 -28.67 5.59 -24.06
C VAL A 64 -29.41 4.96 -22.87
N PHE A 65 -29.88 5.78 -21.92
CA PHE A 65 -30.68 5.31 -20.80
C PHE A 65 -32.00 4.68 -21.22
N LYS A 66 -32.67 5.22 -22.26
CA LYS A 66 -33.90 4.68 -22.79
C LYS A 66 -33.70 3.34 -23.46
N VAL A 67 -32.57 3.16 -24.17
CA VAL A 67 -32.18 1.89 -24.80
C VAL A 67 -31.91 0.83 -23.74
N ILE A 68 -31.17 1.19 -22.71
CA ILE A 68 -30.88 0.29 -21.57
C ILE A 68 -32.20 -0.13 -20.88
N PHE A 69 -33.08 0.83 -20.58
CA PHE A 69 -34.37 0.55 -19.96
C PHE A 69 -35.28 -0.36 -20.81
N LEU A 70 -35.34 -0.10 -22.14
CA LEU A 70 -36.07 -0.96 -23.05
C LEU A 70 -35.48 -2.36 -23.17
N GLY A 71 -34.13 -2.47 -23.09
CA GLY A 71 -33.43 -3.75 -23.00
C GLY A 71 -33.83 -4.55 -21.76
N PHE A 72 -33.83 -3.89 -20.60
CA PHE A 72 -34.31 -4.50 -19.34
C PHE A 72 -35.77 -4.95 -19.43
N LYS A 73 -36.65 -4.09 -19.94
CA LYS A 73 -38.07 -4.44 -20.13
C LYS A 73 -38.22 -5.67 -20.99
N LYS A 74 -37.46 -5.76 -22.09
CA LYS A 74 -37.48 -6.90 -23.00
C LYS A 74 -37.01 -8.20 -22.32
N ILE A 75 -36.04 -8.11 -21.40
CA ILE A 75 -35.58 -9.26 -20.61
C ILE A 75 -36.69 -9.74 -19.67
N LEU A 76 -37.43 -8.81 -19.07
CA LEU A 76 -38.57 -9.16 -18.20
C LEU A 76 -39.69 -9.90 -18.94
N ASP A 77 -39.84 -9.65 -20.23
CA ASP A 77 -40.84 -10.30 -21.09
C ASP A 77 -40.39 -11.70 -21.60
N TYR A 78 -39.16 -12.12 -21.33
CA TYR A 78 -38.66 -13.43 -21.74
C TYR A 78 -39.39 -14.57 -21.00
N SER A 79 -39.57 -15.70 -21.69
CA SER A 79 -40.06 -16.94 -21.09
C SER A 79 -39.10 -17.39 -19.96
N PHE A 80 -39.61 -18.13 -19.00
CA PHE A 80 -38.83 -18.62 -17.84
C PHE A 80 -37.53 -19.33 -18.25
N ILE A 81 -37.57 -20.15 -19.30
CA ILE A 81 -36.38 -20.87 -19.81
C ILE A 81 -35.33 -19.89 -20.32
N LYS A 82 -35.73 -18.83 -21.03
CA LYS A 82 -34.79 -17.81 -21.54
C LYS A 82 -34.17 -17.00 -20.40
N LYS A 83 -34.95 -16.70 -19.35
CA LYS A 83 -34.45 -16.04 -18.14
C LYS A 83 -33.42 -16.92 -17.41
N LEU A 84 -33.70 -18.21 -17.29
CA LEU A 84 -32.80 -19.17 -16.67
C LEU A 84 -31.49 -19.28 -17.47
N LEU A 85 -31.58 -19.33 -18.79
CA LEU A 85 -30.41 -19.35 -19.67
C LEU A 85 -29.57 -18.06 -19.51
N LEU A 86 -30.23 -16.91 -19.47
CA LEU A 86 -29.55 -15.61 -19.24
C LEU A 86 -28.81 -15.60 -17.88
N LEU A 87 -29.46 -16.12 -16.83
CA LEU A 87 -28.84 -16.25 -15.50
C LEU A 87 -27.62 -17.16 -15.54
N GLY A 88 -27.69 -18.27 -16.30
CA GLY A 88 -26.56 -19.16 -16.52
C GLY A 88 -25.38 -18.46 -17.21
N PHE A 89 -25.64 -17.65 -18.23
CA PHE A 89 -24.60 -16.86 -18.89
C PHE A 89 -23.99 -15.81 -17.96
N LEU A 90 -24.80 -15.14 -17.14
CA LEU A 90 -24.31 -14.17 -16.16
C LEU A 90 -23.43 -14.84 -15.12
N ALA A 91 -23.86 -15.99 -14.59
CA ALA A 91 -23.07 -16.75 -13.65
C ALA A 91 -21.74 -17.23 -14.26
N SER A 92 -21.79 -17.78 -15.48
CA SER A 92 -20.57 -18.21 -16.21
C SER A 92 -19.62 -17.04 -16.44
N GLY A 93 -20.14 -15.88 -16.85
CA GLY A 93 -19.36 -14.66 -17.01
C GLY A 93 -18.69 -14.22 -15.71
N ALA A 94 -19.42 -14.23 -14.60
CA ALA A 94 -18.88 -13.91 -13.28
C ALA A 94 -17.76 -14.89 -12.86
N PHE A 95 -17.92 -16.19 -13.09
CA PHE A 95 -16.88 -17.19 -12.82
C PHE A 95 -15.63 -16.98 -13.67
N ILE A 96 -15.81 -16.68 -14.97
CA ILE A 96 -14.68 -16.38 -15.87
C ILE A 96 -13.95 -15.12 -15.38
N MET A 97 -14.67 -14.04 -15.05
CA MET A 97 -14.07 -12.81 -14.53
C MET A 97 -13.31 -13.07 -13.21
N TYR A 98 -13.90 -13.86 -12.32
CA TYR A 98 -13.26 -14.24 -11.07
C TYR A 98 -11.96 -15.05 -11.31
N ALA A 99 -11.99 -16.04 -12.19
CA ALA A 99 -10.82 -16.84 -12.54
C ALA A 99 -9.72 -15.99 -13.18
N VAL A 100 -10.07 -15.11 -14.11
CA VAL A 100 -9.11 -14.18 -14.76
C VAL A 100 -8.54 -13.21 -13.74
N SER A 101 -9.37 -12.63 -12.87
CA SER A 101 -8.93 -11.70 -11.83
C SER A 101 -7.95 -12.36 -10.86
N ASN A 102 -8.23 -13.59 -10.41
CA ASN A 102 -7.33 -14.33 -9.55
C ASN A 102 -6.00 -14.66 -10.26
N THR A 103 -6.07 -15.10 -11.52
CA THR A 103 -4.85 -15.39 -12.29
C THR A 103 -3.99 -14.13 -12.47
N LEU A 104 -4.61 -13.00 -12.84
CA LEU A 104 -3.90 -11.73 -12.96
C LEU A 104 -3.38 -11.24 -11.59
N GLY A 105 -4.13 -11.47 -10.52
CA GLY A 105 -3.69 -11.20 -9.16
C GLY A 105 -2.41 -11.96 -8.81
N ILE A 106 -2.37 -13.26 -9.10
CA ILE A 106 -1.18 -14.09 -8.86
C ILE A 106 0.00 -13.67 -9.73
N LEU A 107 -0.23 -13.33 -11.00
CA LEU A 107 0.83 -12.88 -11.91
C LEU A 107 1.39 -11.49 -11.58
N ASN A 108 0.57 -10.64 -10.95
CA ASN A 108 0.97 -9.29 -10.55
C ASN A 108 1.37 -9.19 -9.07
N VAL A 109 1.55 -10.32 -8.41
CA VAL A 109 2.03 -10.34 -7.04
C VAL A 109 3.44 -9.74 -6.99
N LYS A 110 3.59 -8.68 -6.21
CA LYS A 110 4.90 -8.11 -5.89
C LYS A 110 5.47 -8.83 -4.69
N ASP A 111 6.77 -9.06 -4.69
CA ASP A 111 7.50 -9.64 -3.55
C ASP A 111 7.16 -8.90 -2.24
N SER A 112 6.97 -7.57 -2.31
CA SER A 112 6.58 -6.71 -1.18
C SER A 112 5.23 -7.07 -0.51
N TYR A 113 4.36 -7.85 -1.15
CA TYR A 113 3.10 -8.31 -0.53
C TYR A 113 3.29 -9.47 0.44
N PHE A 114 4.39 -10.21 0.32
CA PHE A 114 4.68 -11.39 1.13
C PHE A 114 5.87 -11.21 2.06
N ILE A 115 6.67 -10.18 1.84
CA ILE A 115 7.93 -9.99 2.55
C ILE A 115 7.79 -8.71 3.39
N GLU A 116 7.54 -8.90 4.67
CA GLU A 116 7.63 -7.81 5.65
C GLU A 116 9.09 -7.46 5.99
N LYS A 117 10.05 -8.27 5.54
CA LYS A 117 11.48 -8.16 5.81
C LYS A 117 12.27 -8.26 4.51
N ASN A 118 13.48 -7.73 4.51
CA ASN A 118 14.39 -7.84 3.38
C ASN A 118 14.64 -9.30 3.00
N LYS A 119 14.58 -9.62 1.71
CA LYS A 119 14.75 -10.99 1.15
C LYS A 119 16.11 -11.62 1.44
N ASN A 120 17.11 -10.84 1.82
CA ASN A 120 18.44 -11.33 2.16
C ASN A 120 18.54 -11.77 3.62
N TYR A 121 17.49 -11.60 4.43
CA TYR A 121 17.45 -12.07 5.81
C TYR A 121 16.96 -13.51 5.92
N LEU A 122 17.66 -14.27 6.75
CA LEU A 122 17.19 -15.56 7.25
C LEU A 122 16.75 -15.40 8.71
N GLU A 123 15.49 -15.66 9.00
CA GLU A 123 15.00 -15.69 10.37
C GLU A 123 15.25 -17.06 11.01
N VAL A 124 15.98 -17.07 12.13
CA VAL A 124 16.24 -18.29 12.90
C VAL A 124 15.60 -18.16 14.27
N LYS A 125 14.60 -19.01 14.57
CA LYS A 125 13.97 -19.05 15.88
C LYS A 125 14.82 -19.89 16.85
N MET A 126 15.26 -19.27 17.93
CA MET A 126 16.04 -19.93 18.98
C MET A 126 15.28 -19.87 20.29
N GLN A 127 15.31 -20.95 21.06
CA GLN A 127 14.68 -21.01 22.40
C GLN A 127 15.42 -20.20 23.44
N LYS A 128 16.73 -20.06 23.32
CA LYS A 128 17.59 -19.23 24.16
C LYS A 128 18.74 -18.70 23.34
N ILE A 129 18.94 -17.39 23.39
CA ILE A 129 20.13 -16.74 22.88
C ILE A 129 21.00 -16.38 24.10
N ASN A 130 22.26 -16.79 24.07
CA ASN A 130 23.30 -16.28 24.97
C ASN A 130 24.38 -15.60 24.10
N ILE A 131 25.19 -14.76 24.74
CA ILE A 131 26.23 -13.98 24.02
C ILE A 131 27.22 -14.90 23.33
N ASP A 132 27.63 -16.00 23.95
CA ASP A 132 28.60 -16.94 23.35
C ASP A 132 28.07 -17.58 22.07
N ASN A 133 26.75 -17.90 22.01
CA ASN A 133 26.13 -18.41 20.83
C ASN A 133 25.97 -17.34 19.74
N PHE A 134 25.65 -16.11 20.13
CA PHE A 134 25.53 -14.98 19.22
C PHE A 134 26.87 -14.72 18.52
N GLU A 135 27.96 -14.58 19.26
CA GLU A 135 29.32 -14.40 18.76
C GLU A 135 29.75 -15.55 17.84
N LYS A 136 29.41 -16.80 18.23
CA LYS A 136 29.70 -17.96 17.39
C LYS A 136 28.98 -17.91 16.03
N TYR A 137 27.73 -17.48 16.01
CA TYR A 137 26.99 -17.36 14.75
C TYR A 137 27.48 -16.21 13.90
N GLU A 138 27.89 -15.10 14.50
CA GLU A 138 28.44 -13.95 13.82
C GLU A 138 29.74 -14.26 13.08
N THR A 139 30.53 -15.21 13.62
CA THR A 139 31.78 -15.65 13.02
C THR A 139 31.62 -16.73 11.94
N LEU A 140 30.39 -17.20 11.66
CA LEU A 140 30.15 -18.20 10.62
C LEU A 140 30.43 -17.63 9.22
N ASN A 141 31.10 -18.46 8.42
CA ASN A 141 31.38 -18.08 7.02
C ASN A 141 30.08 -17.94 6.22
N GLY A 142 29.94 -16.84 5.53
CA GLY A 142 28.78 -16.52 4.70
C GLY A 142 27.68 -15.72 5.42
N ILE A 143 27.88 -15.40 6.70
CA ILE A 143 27.04 -14.47 7.44
C ILE A 143 27.76 -13.12 7.53
N ASP A 144 27.11 -12.05 7.10
CA ASP A 144 27.68 -10.70 7.18
C ASP A 144 27.42 -10.08 8.56
N TYR A 145 26.21 -10.25 9.10
CA TYR A 145 25.81 -9.78 10.43
C TYR A 145 24.57 -10.52 10.92
N ILE A 146 24.36 -10.45 12.22
CA ILE A 146 23.18 -11.00 12.89
C ILE A 146 22.49 -9.87 13.63
N LEU A 147 21.15 -9.82 13.53
CA LEU A 147 20.34 -8.90 14.27
C LEU A 147 19.46 -9.66 15.27
N PRO A 148 19.42 -9.23 16.54
CA PRO A 148 18.52 -9.81 17.51
C PRO A 148 17.05 -9.43 17.23
N GLY A 149 16.13 -10.27 17.68
CA GLY A 149 14.70 -10.03 17.54
C GLY A 149 14.22 -10.05 16.09
N SER A 150 13.34 -9.14 15.73
CA SER A 150 12.79 -9.04 14.37
C SER A 150 13.73 -8.33 13.39
N GLY A 151 14.80 -7.69 13.89
CA GLY A 151 15.64 -6.81 13.09
C GLY A 151 14.96 -5.49 12.67
N ASN A 152 13.75 -5.22 13.16
CA ASN A 152 13.00 -4.00 12.86
C ASN A 152 13.36 -2.90 13.83
N ALA A 153 13.58 -1.70 13.33
CA ALA A 153 13.79 -0.51 14.12
C ALA A 153 12.70 0.53 13.86
N ASN A 154 12.40 1.31 14.88
CA ASN A 154 11.40 2.36 14.86
C ASN A 154 12.09 3.73 14.93
N PHE A 155 11.78 4.59 13.97
CA PHE A 155 12.26 5.94 13.90
C PHE A 155 11.10 6.92 14.00
N LYS A 156 11.11 7.78 15.00
CA LYS A 156 10.10 8.82 15.14
C LYS A 156 10.44 10.00 14.23
N ILE A 157 9.53 10.34 13.35
CA ILE A 157 9.58 11.56 12.53
C ILE A 157 8.60 12.58 13.09
N THR A 158 9.03 13.84 13.17
CA THR A 158 8.16 14.94 13.60
C THR A 158 8.14 15.97 12.49
N PHE A 159 6.95 16.33 12.06
CA PHE A 159 6.73 17.33 11.01
C PHE A 159 6.51 18.70 11.62
N ASP A 160 7.02 19.73 10.95
CA ASP A 160 6.81 21.11 11.35
C ASP A 160 5.33 21.47 11.32
N ASN A 161 4.93 22.35 12.24
CA ASN A 161 3.56 22.84 12.31
C ASN A 161 3.20 23.62 11.06
N TYR A 162 2.15 23.17 10.38
CA TYR A 162 1.50 23.97 9.37
C TYR A 162 0.20 24.57 9.98
N TYR A 163 0.17 25.91 10.12
CA TYR A 163 -1.01 26.69 10.54
C TYR A 163 -1.77 26.11 11.75
N GLN A 164 -1.38 26.50 12.98
CA GLN A 164 -2.14 26.25 14.24
C GLN A 164 -2.49 24.77 14.55
N THR A 165 -1.98 23.80 13.79
CA THR A 165 -2.11 22.39 14.13
C THR A 165 -0.99 21.98 15.08
N LYS A 166 -1.25 21.01 15.96
CA LYS A 166 -0.19 20.37 16.77
C LYS A 166 0.85 19.73 15.85
N ASN A 167 2.11 19.67 16.30
CA ASN A 167 3.16 18.94 15.58
C ASN A 167 2.67 17.51 15.27
N ALA A 168 2.54 17.20 13.99
CA ALA A 168 2.27 15.83 13.60
C ALA A 168 3.55 15.02 13.78
N SER A 169 3.48 13.90 14.50
CA SER A 169 4.57 12.95 14.59
C SER A 169 4.09 11.58 14.20
N SER A 170 4.96 10.79 13.59
CA SER A 170 4.67 9.43 13.22
C SER A 170 5.91 8.57 13.39
N THR A 171 5.75 7.26 13.23
CA THR A 171 6.83 6.28 13.34
C THR A 171 7.08 5.61 12.00
N ILE A 172 8.33 5.65 11.57
CA ILE A 172 8.82 4.89 10.43
C ILE A 172 9.38 3.58 10.98
N SER A 173 8.78 2.45 10.61
CA SER A 173 9.21 1.12 11.05
C SER A 173 9.70 0.31 9.87
N GLY A 174 10.87 -0.29 9.99
CA GLY A 174 11.44 -1.12 8.93
C GLY A 174 12.59 -1.98 9.41
N THR A 175 12.94 -2.99 8.63
CA THR A 175 14.06 -3.89 8.90
C THR A 175 15.38 -3.16 8.62
N LEU A 176 16.30 -3.18 9.57
CA LEU A 176 17.63 -2.61 9.37
C LEU A 176 18.42 -3.45 8.36
N VAL A 177 19.02 -2.79 7.39
CA VAL A 177 19.86 -3.42 6.36
C VAL A 177 21.15 -2.63 6.21
N ASN A 178 22.24 -3.33 5.98
CA ASN A 178 23.53 -2.67 5.71
C ASN A 178 23.43 -1.83 4.42
N LYS A 179 23.72 -0.54 4.53
CA LYS A 179 23.69 0.39 3.38
C LYS A 179 24.62 0.01 2.23
N ASN A 180 25.57 -0.92 2.45
CA ASN A 180 26.41 -1.43 1.40
C ASN A 180 25.68 -2.37 0.42
N TYR A 181 24.48 -2.86 0.78
CA TYR A 181 23.68 -3.71 -0.11
C TYR A 181 22.84 -2.95 -1.12
N ILE A 182 22.82 -1.61 -1.08
CA ILE A 182 22.17 -0.79 -2.08
C ILE A 182 23.19 -0.11 -2.98
N ASN A 183 22.91 -0.06 -4.26
CA ASN A 183 23.67 0.69 -5.25
C ASN A 183 23.05 2.09 -5.44
N ASP A 184 23.81 3.01 -6.00
CA ASP A 184 23.28 4.36 -6.30
C ASP A 184 22.14 4.31 -7.31
N SER A 185 22.10 3.28 -8.17
CA SER A 185 20.98 3.05 -9.11
C SER A 185 19.66 2.66 -8.44
N ASP A 186 19.68 2.17 -7.21
CA ASP A 186 18.49 1.75 -6.46
C ASP A 186 17.81 2.95 -5.77
N ILE A 187 18.50 4.10 -5.74
CA ILE A 187 18.01 5.31 -5.09
C ILE A 187 17.19 6.12 -6.08
N ILE A 188 15.90 6.32 -5.75
CA ILE A 188 14.98 7.11 -6.58
C ILE A 188 14.99 8.59 -6.23
N TYR A 189 15.29 8.93 -4.97
CA TYR A 189 15.40 10.32 -4.49
C TYR A 189 16.57 10.45 -3.54
N GLY A 190 17.26 11.60 -3.57
CA GLY A 190 18.41 11.87 -2.71
C GLY A 190 19.66 11.12 -3.12
N LYS A 191 20.47 10.71 -2.15
CA LYS A 191 21.74 10.01 -2.36
C LYS A 191 22.14 9.16 -1.16
N LYS A 192 22.95 8.13 -1.38
CA LYS A 192 23.65 7.43 -0.31
C LYS A 192 24.87 8.24 0.12
N THR A 193 25.06 8.35 1.42
CA THR A 193 26.21 9.04 2.02
C THR A 193 27.00 8.07 2.89
N ASP A 194 28.25 8.40 3.17
CA ASP A 194 29.11 7.60 4.06
C ASP A 194 29.00 8.03 5.53
N ASN A 195 28.21 9.05 5.84
CA ASN A 195 27.98 9.49 7.20
C ASN A 195 27.23 8.42 7.99
N ASP A 196 27.66 8.16 9.23
CA ASP A 196 27.12 7.14 10.09
C ASP A 196 25.70 7.44 10.59
N PHE A 197 25.34 8.72 10.64
CA PHE A 197 24.01 9.19 11.06
C PHE A 197 23.03 9.44 9.90
N ASP A 198 23.42 9.02 8.71
CA ASP A 198 22.55 9.10 7.54
C ASP A 198 21.93 7.74 7.23
N ILE A 199 20.64 7.77 6.96
CA ILE A 199 19.88 6.58 6.58
C ILE A 199 19.26 6.75 5.20
N VAL A 200 19.14 5.63 4.50
CA VAL A 200 18.35 5.50 3.28
C VAL A 200 17.14 4.64 3.61
N VAL A 201 15.95 5.06 3.21
CA VAL A 201 14.71 4.40 3.58
C VAL A 201 14.00 3.88 2.34
N ASP A 202 13.48 2.67 2.40
CA ASP A 202 12.66 2.17 1.29
C ASP A 202 11.29 2.86 1.26
N LYS A 203 10.83 3.19 0.06
CA LYS A 203 9.56 3.87 -0.18
C LYS A 203 8.36 3.12 0.40
N SER A 204 8.39 1.79 0.42
CA SER A 204 7.32 0.98 1.01
C SER A 204 7.16 1.24 2.51
N THR A 205 8.28 1.47 3.23
CA THR A 205 8.29 1.87 4.64
C THR A 205 7.64 3.24 4.84
N LEU A 206 7.93 4.19 3.96
CA LEU A 206 7.40 5.55 4.01
C LEU A 206 5.95 5.65 3.53
N ASN A 207 5.52 4.79 2.61
CA ASN A 207 4.15 4.81 2.11
C ASN A 207 3.10 4.62 3.21
N LYS A 208 3.44 3.91 4.28
CA LYS A 208 2.53 3.76 5.44
C LYS A 208 2.15 5.12 6.06
N LEU A 209 3.06 6.10 6.04
CA LEU A 209 2.80 7.46 6.53
C LEU A 209 1.78 8.21 5.67
N PHE A 210 1.72 7.93 4.37
CA PHE A 210 0.90 8.68 3.42
C PHE A 210 -0.41 7.98 3.05
N THR A 211 -0.44 6.64 3.13
CA THR A 211 -1.60 5.82 2.73
C THR A 211 -2.35 5.21 3.91
N GLY A 212 -1.74 5.17 5.10
CA GLY A 212 -2.31 4.62 6.32
C GLY A 212 -3.39 5.49 6.96
N GLU A 213 -3.84 5.10 8.14
CA GLU A 213 -4.85 5.85 8.92
C GLU A 213 -4.39 7.26 9.29
N GLU A 214 -3.09 7.45 9.46
CA GLU A 214 -2.49 8.74 9.84
C GLU A 214 -2.57 9.79 8.73
N LYS A 215 -2.59 9.37 7.46
CA LYS A 215 -2.72 10.24 6.27
C LYS A 215 -1.90 11.54 6.35
N ILE A 216 -0.67 11.43 6.82
CA ILE A 216 0.20 12.59 7.08
C ILE A 216 0.39 13.43 5.81
N GLY A 217 0.50 12.80 4.64
CA GLY A 217 0.58 13.52 3.37
C GLY A 217 -0.59 14.45 3.10
N ILE A 218 -1.81 14.10 3.55
CA ILE A 218 -3.00 14.98 3.43
C ILE A 218 -2.93 16.11 4.44
N GLN A 219 -2.44 15.84 5.65
CA GLN A 219 -2.36 16.84 6.72
C GLN A 219 -1.24 17.85 6.49
N THR A 220 -0.11 17.40 5.92
CA THR A 220 1.10 18.22 5.74
C THR A 220 1.30 18.72 4.31
N GLY A 221 0.65 18.09 3.34
CA GLY A 221 0.91 18.35 1.90
C GLY A 221 2.24 17.77 1.41
N TYR A 222 2.96 17.03 2.24
CA TYR A 222 4.24 16.42 1.86
C TYR A 222 4.05 15.18 1.00
N SER A 223 5.01 14.95 0.13
CA SER A 223 5.22 13.71 -0.62
C SER A 223 6.40 12.93 -0.04
N VAL A 224 6.57 11.69 -0.49
CA VAL A 224 7.71 10.86 -0.07
C VAL A 224 9.05 11.57 -0.33
N GLN A 225 9.17 12.28 -1.44
CA GLN A 225 10.39 13.00 -1.83
C GLN A 225 10.76 14.12 -0.84
N ASP A 226 9.76 14.76 -0.24
CA ASP A 226 9.98 15.88 0.67
C ASP A 226 10.59 15.48 2.01
N LEU A 227 10.68 14.15 2.26
CA LEU A 227 11.32 13.62 3.47
C LEU A 227 12.85 13.60 3.39
N ILE A 228 13.44 13.92 2.24
CA ILE A 228 14.90 14.05 2.12
C ILE A 228 15.38 15.23 2.97
N GLY A 229 16.37 14.98 3.83
CA GLY A 229 16.92 15.96 4.77
C GLY A 229 16.17 16.02 6.10
N TYR A 230 15.04 15.31 6.26
CA TYR A 230 14.35 15.23 7.54
C TYR A 230 15.17 14.47 8.57
N LYS A 231 15.11 14.97 9.80
CA LYS A 231 15.68 14.31 10.97
C LYS A 231 14.66 13.36 11.58
N VAL A 232 15.10 12.17 11.90
CA VAL A 232 14.31 11.14 12.56
C VAL A 232 15.03 10.66 13.82
N ASN A 233 14.28 10.38 14.85
CA ASN A 233 14.81 10.00 16.15
C ASN A 233 14.62 8.49 16.36
N CYS A 234 15.70 7.80 16.75
CA CYS A 234 15.65 6.44 17.24
C CYS A 234 16.11 6.46 18.71
N GLY A 235 15.17 6.50 19.64
CA GLY A 235 15.49 6.82 21.02
C GLY A 235 16.16 8.18 21.14
N ASP A 236 17.38 8.18 21.69
CA ASP A 236 18.20 9.39 21.86
C ASP A 236 19.10 9.68 20.63
N LEU A 237 19.11 8.79 19.65
CA LEU A 237 19.90 8.94 18.43
C LEU A 237 19.11 9.71 17.36
N ILE A 238 19.80 10.59 16.65
CA ILE A 238 19.21 11.41 15.58
C ILE A 238 19.86 11.02 14.25
N PHE A 239 19.04 10.63 13.30
CA PHE A 239 19.45 10.29 11.95
C PHE A 239 18.85 11.26 10.94
N THR A 240 19.46 11.36 9.77
CA THR A 240 18.95 12.15 8.65
C THR A 240 18.59 11.22 7.49
N ILE A 241 17.39 11.37 6.94
CA ILE A 241 17.01 10.67 5.72
C ILE A 241 17.70 11.33 4.53
N THR A 242 18.66 10.65 3.92
CA THR A 242 19.45 11.21 2.81
C THR A 242 19.10 10.61 1.46
N GLY A 243 18.46 9.44 1.45
CA GLY A 243 18.06 8.78 0.22
C GLY A 243 16.80 7.93 0.41
N ILE A 244 16.10 7.70 -0.70
CA ILE A 244 14.91 6.85 -0.75
C ILE A 244 15.07 5.85 -1.89
N THR A 245 14.83 4.57 -1.60
CA THR A 245 14.81 3.48 -2.59
C THR A 245 13.38 3.06 -2.94
N ASP A 246 13.18 2.28 -3.99
CA ASP A 246 11.89 1.65 -4.35
C ASP A 246 12.10 0.14 -4.60
N ILE A 247 12.74 -0.52 -3.64
CA ILE A 247 13.01 -1.97 -3.68
C ILE A 247 11.76 -2.75 -3.25
N GLY A 248 10.96 -2.19 -2.35
CA GLY A 248 9.68 -2.73 -1.92
C GLY A 248 9.77 -3.76 -0.78
N ASP A 249 10.77 -3.67 0.08
CA ASP A 249 11.07 -4.65 1.13
C ASP A 249 11.03 -4.11 2.57
N TYR A 250 10.43 -2.95 2.77
CA TYR A 250 10.31 -2.29 4.08
C TYR A 250 11.62 -2.09 4.83
N SER A 251 12.71 -1.86 4.11
CA SER A 251 14.06 -1.72 4.67
C SER A 251 14.40 -0.29 5.07
N ILE A 252 15.25 -0.18 6.10
CA ILE A 252 15.96 1.03 6.49
C ILE A 252 17.45 0.73 6.43
N PHE A 253 18.15 1.37 5.51
CA PHE A 253 19.55 1.13 5.23
C PHE A 253 20.42 2.03 6.07
N THR A 254 21.29 1.43 6.88
CA THR A 254 22.19 2.12 7.79
C THR A 254 23.59 1.50 7.80
N ASN A 255 24.50 2.08 8.56
CA ASN A 255 25.82 1.48 8.74
C ASN A 255 25.71 0.23 9.62
N LYS A 256 26.24 -0.91 9.13
CA LYS A 256 26.30 -2.19 9.82
C LYS A 256 26.79 -2.06 11.28
N LYS A 257 27.80 -1.23 11.49
CA LYS A 257 28.46 -1.05 12.78
C LYS A 257 27.51 -0.65 13.92
N TYR A 258 26.42 0.07 13.60
CA TYR A 258 25.53 0.63 14.61
C TYR A 258 24.14 -0.02 14.61
N MET A 259 23.92 -1.09 13.87
CA MET A 259 22.60 -1.71 13.77
C MET A 259 22.08 -2.22 15.12
N ILE A 260 22.95 -2.82 15.94
CA ILE A 260 22.57 -3.33 17.26
C ILE A 260 22.22 -2.17 18.19
N ASP A 261 23.01 -1.10 18.18
CA ASP A 261 22.73 0.11 18.95
C ASP A 261 21.39 0.76 18.55
N ILE A 262 21.12 0.82 17.23
CA ILE A 262 19.86 1.34 16.70
C ILE A 262 18.69 0.48 17.16
N LEU A 263 18.80 -0.85 17.07
CA LEU A 263 17.76 -1.77 17.55
C LEU A 263 17.51 -1.59 19.04
N TYR A 264 18.56 -1.55 19.84
CA TYR A 264 18.46 -1.34 21.29
C TYR A 264 17.77 -0.02 21.62
N ASN A 265 18.16 1.08 20.95
CA ASN A 265 17.55 2.39 21.16
C ASN A 265 16.10 2.45 20.66
N SER A 266 15.75 1.69 19.60
CA SER A 266 14.38 1.66 19.08
C SER A 266 13.39 1.01 20.06
N LEU A 267 13.84 0.11 20.91
CA LEU A 267 12.99 -0.54 21.93
C LEU A 267 12.45 0.44 22.97
N GLY A 268 13.07 1.60 23.13
CA GLY A 268 12.65 2.63 24.09
C GLY A 268 11.82 3.77 23.47
N THR A 269 11.51 3.74 22.18
CA THR A 269 10.77 4.82 21.49
C THR A 269 9.27 4.62 21.48
N ASP A 270 8.79 3.40 21.66
CA ASP A 270 7.38 3.07 21.84
C ASP A 270 7.14 2.68 23.30
N GLU A 271 6.17 3.33 23.93
CA GLU A 271 5.55 2.85 25.17
C GLU A 271 4.78 1.54 24.94
N THR A 272 4.82 0.99 23.74
CA THR A 272 4.19 -0.27 23.37
C THR A 272 5.16 -1.42 23.62
N MET A 273 4.80 -2.21 24.59
CA MET A 273 5.42 -3.46 25.02
C MET A 273 5.76 -4.36 23.82
N VAL A 274 6.97 -4.92 23.85
CA VAL A 274 7.34 -6.06 23.01
C VAL A 274 6.52 -7.26 23.50
N TYR A 275 5.48 -7.59 22.78
CA TYR A 275 4.74 -8.84 23.00
C TYR A 275 5.54 -9.99 22.39
N ASP A 276 6.25 -10.71 23.23
CA ASP A 276 6.57 -12.10 22.91
C ASP A 276 5.38 -12.96 23.32
N ALA A 277 4.90 -13.82 22.41
CA ALA A 277 3.62 -14.52 22.54
C ALA A 277 3.54 -15.52 23.71
N GLU A 278 4.57 -15.69 24.50
CA GLU A 278 4.63 -16.64 25.61
C GLU A 278 5.21 -16.08 26.92
N SER A 279 5.61 -14.81 27.01
CA SER A 279 6.17 -14.28 28.25
C SER A 279 5.32 -13.16 28.84
N MET A 280 5.05 -13.29 30.12
CA MET A 280 4.45 -12.27 30.96
C MET A 280 5.14 -10.92 30.75
N VAL A 281 4.32 -9.88 30.65
CA VAL A 281 4.68 -8.49 30.71
C VAL A 281 5.64 -8.25 31.87
N TYR A 282 6.89 -8.00 31.58
CA TYR A 282 7.76 -7.33 32.52
C TYR A 282 7.74 -5.85 32.17
N ASP A 283 7.04 -5.07 32.98
CA ASP A 283 7.29 -3.63 33.12
C ASP A 283 8.69 -3.50 33.71
N ALA A 284 9.71 -3.64 32.89
CA ALA A 284 11.02 -3.16 33.21
C ALA A 284 11.00 -1.67 32.85
N GLU A 285 10.74 -0.81 33.85
CA GLU A 285 11.36 0.51 33.84
C GLU A 285 12.87 0.23 33.69
N ILE A 286 13.38 0.38 32.44
CA ILE A 286 14.82 0.38 32.20
C ILE A 286 15.32 1.68 32.80
N SER A 287 15.57 1.64 34.11
CA SER A 287 16.02 2.80 34.90
C SER A 287 17.37 3.33 34.44
N ASP A 288 18.18 2.49 33.82
CA ASP A 288 19.53 2.81 33.35
C ASP A 288 19.70 2.30 31.90
N LYS A 289 19.54 3.21 30.94
CA LYS A 289 19.69 2.91 29.50
C LYS A 289 21.17 2.98 29.13
N TYR A 290 21.66 1.96 28.42
CA TYR A 290 23.01 1.94 27.86
C TYR A 290 23.03 2.61 26.49
N LEU A 291 24.09 3.36 26.19
CA LEU A 291 24.28 4.03 24.93
C LEU A 291 25.76 3.94 24.52
N ASN A 292 25.99 3.52 23.29
CA ASN A 292 27.34 3.53 22.72
C ASN A 292 27.84 4.98 22.60
N TYR A 293 28.92 5.30 23.29
CA TYR A 293 29.46 6.66 23.33
C TYR A 293 29.88 7.20 21.95
N LYS A 294 30.19 6.32 21.01
CA LYS A 294 30.58 6.67 19.64
C LYS A 294 29.43 7.28 18.84
N LEU A 295 28.19 7.10 19.30
CA LEU A 295 26.98 7.62 18.67
C LEU A 295 26.54 8.98 19.22
N ILE A 296 27.33 9.59 20.10
CA ILE A 296 27.03 10.90 20.69
C ILE A 296 27.92 11.97 20.07
N ASP A 297 27.27 12.89 19.37
CA ASP A 297 27.96 14.07 18.86
C ASP A 297 28.43 14.98 20.00
N ASN A 298 29.70 15.45 19.91
CA ASN A 298 30.27 16.41 20.85
C ASN A 298 30.26 15.95 22.32
N LEU A 299 30.46 14.65 22.57
CA LEU A 299 30.55 14.11 23.91
C LEU A 299 31.69 14.75 24.71
N SER A 300 31.36 15.32 25.87
CA SER A 300 32.32 15.91 26.80
C SER A 300 32.36 15.11 28.12
N ILE A 301 33.52 14.50 28.40
CA ILE A 301 33.79 13.82 29.67
C ILE A 301 34.18 14.87 30.69
N LYS A 302 33.50 14.88 31.85
CA LYS A 302 33.78 15.80 32.94
C LYS A 302 34.97 15.34 33.83
N LYS A 303 35.07 14.01 34.00
CA LYS A 303 36.14 13.41 34.85
C LYS A 303 36.37 11.97 34.39
N GLY A 304 37.60 11.49 34.48
CA GLY A 304 37.95 10.12 34.05
C GLY A 304 38.25 10.04 32.56
N ARG A 305 37.90 8.91 31.95
CA ARG A 305 38.13 8.59 30.55
C ARG A 305 36.91 7.90 29.90
N LEU A 306 36.93 7.75 28.61
CA LEU A 306 35.98 6.93 27.88
C LEU A 306 36.21 5.42 28.13
N PRO A 307 35.17 4.58 27.96
CA PRO A 307 35.29 3.13 28.01
C PRO A 307 36.24 2.62 26.90
N GLU A 308 37.14 1.70 27.28
CA GLU A 308 38.05 1.03 26.34
C GLU A 308 37.64 -0.42 26.05
N ASN A 309 36.80 -1.00 26.91
CA ASN A 309 36.29 -2.36 26.77
C ASN A 309 34.82 -2.44 27.21
N ASP A 310 34.16 -3.55 26.91
CA ASP A 310 32.71 -3.76 27.10
C ASP A 310 32.27 -3.82 28.57
N TYR A 311 33.18 -3.90 29.50
CA TYR A 311 32.91 -3.93 30.94
C TYR A 311 33.27 -2.63 31.67
N GLU A 312 33.53 -1.59 30.90
CA GLU A 312 33.75 -0.24 31.38
C GLU A 312 32.56 0.67 31.04
N VAL A 313 32.25 1.60 31.92
CA VAL A 313 31.11 2.48 31.76
C VAL A 313 31.43 3.89 32.21
N VAL A 314 30.89 4.87 31.50
CA VAL A 314 30.81 6.27 31.93
C VAL A 314 29.40 6.56 32.39
N ILE A 315 29.23 7.15 33.54
CA ILE A 315 27.93 7.43 34.16
C ILE A 315 27.72 8.94 34.36
N ASN A 316 26.51 9.30 34.77
CA ASN A 316 26.21 10.69 35.09
C ASN A 316 27.07 11.20 36.25
N ILE A 317 27.59 12.41 36.14
CA ILE A 317 28.45 13.04 37.16
C ILE A 317 27.78 13.14 38.55
N ASN A 318 26.46 13.26 38.59
CA ASN A 318 25.70 13.32 39.85
C ASN A 318 25.75 11.99 40.64
N LYS A 319 26.12 10.89 40.00
CA LYS A 319 26.28 9.56 40.65
C LYS A 319 27.71 9.30 41.16
N GLU A 320 28.63 10.30 41.08
CA GLU A 320 30.03 10.17 41.45
C GLU A 320 30.22 9.78 42.95
N ILE A 321 29.38 10.33 43.82
CA ILE A 321 29.49 10.10 45.26
C ILE A 321 29.18 8.62 45.60
N ASP A 322 28.15 8.07 44.99
CA ASP A 322 27.71 6.69 45.23
C ASP A 322 28.56 5.67 44.45
N ASN A 323 29.13 6.09 43.33
CA ASN A 323 29.90 5.22 42.42
C ASN A 323 31.23 5.89 42.05
N PRO A 324 32.25 5.85 42.91
CA PRO A 324 33.55 6.47 42.66
C PRO A 324 34.27 5.82 41.44
N LEU A 325 35.22 6.53 40.86
CA LEU A 325 36.05 5.99 39.75
C LEU A 325 36.68 4.65 40.16
N ASN A 326 36.66 3.70 39.24
CA ASN A 326 37.09 2.31 39.38
C ASN A 326 36.22 1.47 40.33
N SER A 327 35.09 1.98 40.80
CA SER A 327 34.11 1.15 41.49
C SER A 327 33.38 0.23 40.54
N LYS A 328 32.84 -0.85 41.07
CA LYS A 328 32.02 -1.80 40.29
C LYS A 328 30.55 -1.57 40.59
N LEU A 329 29.79 -1.31 39.53
CA LEU A 329 28.34 -1.21 39.64
C LEU A 329 27.70 -2.55 39.99
N GLU A 330 26.49 -2.53 40.51
CA GLU A 330 25.68 -3.75 40.69
C GLU A 330 25.21 -4.35 39.38
N ASN A 331 25.05 -3.52 38.37
CA ASN A 331 24.71 -3.91 37.02
C ASN A 331 25.75 -4.89 36.44
N LYS A 332 25.25 -5.93 35.79
CA LYS A 332 26.10 -6.97 35.20
C LYS A 332 25.76 -7.14 33.74
N ILE A 333 26.78 -7.22 32.92
CA ILE A 333 26.69 -7.68 31.53
C ILE A 333 27.42 -9.02 31.46
N ASN A 334 26.80 -10.05 30.92
CA ASN A 334 27.35 -11.40 30.85
C ASN A 334 27.95 -11.90 32.19
N ASN A 335 27.20 -11.71 33.29
CA ASN A 335 27.61 -12.01 34.69
C ASN A 335 28.82 -11.25 35.22
N LYS A 336 29.42 -10.32 34.47
CA LYS A 336 30.51 -9.46 34.92
C LYS A 336 29.97 -8.09 35.32
N LYS A 337 30.46 -7.56 36.43
CA LYS A 337 30.10 -6.21 36.90
C LYS A 337 30.81 -5.16 36.06
N LEU A 338 30.10 -4.07 35.76
CA LEU A 338 30.65 -2.93 35.06
C LEU A 338 31.54 -2.09 35.98
N THR A 339 32.63 -1.53 35.42
CA THR A 339 33.56 -0.66 36.13
C THR A 339 33.36 0.78 35.67
N VAL A 340 33.18 1.70 36.63
CA VAL A 340 33.03 3.13 36.32
C VAL A 340 34.40 3.72 36.00
N VAL A 341 34.55 4.22 34.75
CA VAL A 341 35.82 4.81 34.27
C VAL A 341 35.75 6.30 34.04
N GLY A 342 34.56 6.88 34.04
CA GLY A 342 34.39 8.31 33.83
C GLY A 342 32.98 8.81 34.14
N TYR A 343 32.83 10.13 34.06
CA TYR A 343 31.58 10.84 34.29
C TYR A 343 31.32 11.87 33.21
N TYR A 344 30.06 12.05 32.87
CA TYR A 344 29.59 13.03 31.90
C TYR A 344 28.25 13.63 32.36
N ASP A 345 27.75 14.62 31.60
CA ASP A 345 26.52 15.33 31.94
C ASP A 345 25.36 14.82 31.08
N GLY A 346 24.92 13.59 31.30
CA GLY A 346 23.83 12.96 30.57
C GLY A 346 23.15 11.85 31.35
N LYS A 347 22.01 11.36 30.89
CA LYS A 347 21.18 10.40 31.65
C LYS A 347 21.62 8.95 31.47
N ASN A 348 22.14 8.59 30.31
CA ASN A 348 22.42 7.21 29.94
C ASN A 348 23.76 6.75 30.46
N MET A 349 23.94 5.45 30.61
CA MET A 349 25.26 4.86 30.82
C MET A 349 25.97 4.71 29.51
N LEU A 350 27.18 5.28 29.38
CA LEU A 350 27.94 5.17 28.14
C LEU A 350 28.85 3.95 28.16
N VAL A 351 28.75 3.13 27.14
CA VAL A 351 29.51 1.90 26.91
C VAL A 351 30.30 1.97 25.61
N ASN A 352 31.26 1.06 25.43
CA ASN A 352 32.09 1.03 24.22
C ASN A 352 31.34 0.44 23.01
N GLU A 353 30.64 -0.70 23.20
CA GLU A 353 29.91 -1.38 22.13
C GLU A 353 28.82 -2.28 22.69
#